data_165aca7ffd0f134c1a1c87ea1226100d
#
_entry.id   165aca7ffd0f134c1a1c87ea1226100d
#
_cell.length_a   1.000
_cell.length_b   1.000
_cell.length_c   1.000
_cell.angle_alpha   90.00
_cell.angle_beta   90.00
_cell.angle_gamma   90.00
#
_symmetry.space_group_name_H-M   'P 1'
#
loop_
_entity.id
_entity.type
_entity.pdbx_description
1 polymer ?
#
loop_
_entity_poly.entity_id
_entity_poly.type
_entity_poly.pdbx_seq_one_letter_code
_entity_poly.pdbx_strand_id
1 'polypeptide(L)'
;SISVCLGVNISATENEAAERPNIVFMMSDDQAWNGLSVPMHPDLDWSKSSIVDTPNLEKLAAQGMRFSAAYAPASVCSPTRISLQTGKSSAAMHWTKAAPAETGHKMIEPRNIRSIPASEITIGELLQSAGYATAHYGKWHINGGGPAAHGYDEGDGEIGNEYAHQYGDPNPADIFGMAKRAVAFMEKNKRANKPFFIQMSWHALHAPQNALKTTLTKYAQKMGRSVDEKRVGSAAIAENLDTGVGMVVDAIDRLGLADNTFVIYMSDNGSGGGGKVGKRGSRDGLAGGKGGVWEGGIRSPMIIRGPGIPAASWCHERVVGYDFYPTYCEWAGVPASKLPTGIEGGSIAGLLRDGNGTVKRPREELVFHFPHYQGGDGPHSALFLGNHKLMKFYEDGRLALFDIKADVSEQNDLSQRMPQRVKELDSLLVKYLRDIDAQMATPNTNYDPSKAPIARKGGGGRNKTQKSGSRKKQGGIR
;
A
#
# COMPACT_ATOMS: atom_id res chain seq x y z
N SER A 1 57.97 53.29 10.30
CA SER A 1 57.38 51.95 10.03
C SER A 1 55.91 52.03 10.15
N ILE A 2 55.20 52.00 9.00
CA ILE A 2 53.72 52.01 8.95
C ILE A 2 53.30 50.56 8.71
N SER A 3 52.59 49.97 9.71
CA SER A 3 52.02 48.63 9.61
C SER A 3 50.65 48.76 8.97
N VAL A 4 50.47 48.23 7.77
CA VAL A 4 49.21 48.10 7.07
C VAL A 4 48.58 46.78 7.51
N CYS A 5 47.50 46.82 8.29
CA CYS A 5 46.63 45.66 8.55
C CYS A 5 45.71 45.42 7.34
N LEU A 6 45.98 44.37 6.57
CA LEU A 6 45.07 43.84 5.58
C LEU A 6 43.94 43.08 6.34
N GLY A 7 42.79 43.67 6.41
CA GLY A 7 41.56 42.99 6.86
C GLY A 7 41.13 41.98 5.80
N VAL A 8 41.22 40.69 6.13
CA VAL A 8 40.62 39.62 5.34
C VAL A 8 39.11 39.62 5.70
N ASN A 9 38.31 40.17 4.79
CA ASN A 9 36.86 39.95 4.83
C ASN A 9 36.57 38.49 4.50
N ILE A 10 36.34 37.66 5.52
CA ILE A 10 35.75 36.36 5.35
C ILE A 10 34.25 36.63 5.10
N SER A 11 33.88 36.63 3.82
CA SER A 11 32.51 36.56 3.39
C SER A 11 31.97 35.24 3.94
N ALA A 12 31.07 35.30 4.93
CA ALA A 12 30.28 34.16 5.32
C ALA A 12 29.45 33.78 4.08
N THR A 13 29.79 32.68 3.44
CA THR A 13 28.93 32.07 2.44
C THR A 13 27.63 31.75 3.18
N GLU A 14 26.56 32.45 2.80
CA GLU A 14 25.21 32.08 3.16
C GLU A 14 25.08 30.61 2.78
N ASN A 15 24.81 29.78 3.79
CA ASN A 15 24.52 28.37 3.63
C ASN A 15 23.19 28.36 2.83
N GLU A 16 23.25 28.16 1.50
CA GLU A 16 22.06 27.93 0.69
C GLU A 16 21.30 26.81 1.38
N ALA A 17 20.16 27.15 1.99
CA ALA A 17 19.28 26.17 2.59
C ALA A 17 18.96 25.15 1.49
N ALA A 18 19.40 23.90 1.66
CA ALA A 18 19.24 22.86 0.67
C ALA A 18 17.80 22.87 0.18
N GLU A 19 17.62 23.01 -1.14
CA GLU A 19 16.30 23.10 -1.75
C GLU A 19 15.49 21.85 -1.36
N ARG A 20 14.31 22.05 -0.75
CA ARG A 20 13.47 20.95 -0.28
C ARG A 20 13.05 20.08 -1.47
N PRO A 21 13.22 18.74 -1.40
CA PRO A 21 12.91 17.87 -2.53
C PRO A 21 11.41 17.79 -2.78
N ASN A 22 11.03 17.62 -4.03
CA ASN A 22 9.68 17.20 -4.40
C ASN A 22 9.46 15.73 -4.04
N ILE A 23 8.22 15.36 -3.79
CA ILE A 23 7.83 13.99 -3.43
C ILE A 23 6.66 13.57 -4.31
N VAL A 24 6.84 12.47 -5.05
CA VAL A 24 5.80 11.85 -5.87
C VAL A 24 5.60 10.40 -5.41
N PHE A 25 4.47 10.15 -4.77
CA PHE A 25 4.07 8.84 -4.29
C PHE A 25 3.01 8.26 -5.20
N MET A 26 3.30 7.12 -5.82
CA MET A 26 2.46 6.41 -6.77
C MET A 26 2.04 5.06 -6.18
N MET A 27 0.74 4.83 -6.06
CA MET A 27 0.19 3.63 -5.44
C MET A 27 -0.79 2.92 -6.37
N SER A 28 -0.53 1.63 -6.63
CA SER A 28 -1.49 0.71 -7.26
C SER A 28 -2.46 0.12 -6.24
N ASP A 29 -3.57 -0.46 -6.72
CA ASP A 29 -4.58 -1.16 -5.91
C ASP A 29 -4.55 -2.67 -6.24
N ASP A 30 -4.47 -3.52 -5.23
CA ASP A 30 -4.50 -4.99 -5.38
C ASP A 30 -3.35 -5.62 -6.20
N GLN A 31 -2.18 -5.00 -6.27
CA GLN A 31 -1.07 -5.55 -7.04
C GLN A 31 -0.23 -6.52 -6.20
N ALA A 32 -0.02 -7.73 -6.75
CA ALA A 32 0.86 -8.71 -6.14
C ALA A 32 2.32 -8.22 -6.07
N TRP A 33 3.06 -8.67 -5.06
CA TRP A 33 4.48 -8.38 -4.90
C TRP A 33 5.30 -8.73 -6.15
N ASN A 34 5.00 -9.86 -6.81
CA ASN A 34 5.61 -10.29 -8.06
C ASN A 34 4.75 -9.97 -9.30
N GLY A 35 3.85 -8.99 -9.20
CA GLY A 35 2.94 -8.59 -10.28
C GLY A 35 3.57 -7.67 -11.34
N LEU A 36 4.88 -7.44 -11.29
CA LEU A 36 5.67 -6.63 -12.23
C LEU A 36 6.62 -7.52 -13.03
N SER A 37 7.08 -7.06 -14.21
CA SER A 37 8.22 -7.70 -14.90
C SER A 37 9.56 -7.42 -14.20
N VAL A 38 9.57 -6.48 -13.27
CA VAL A 38 10.71 -6.18 -12.37
C VAL A 38 10.83 -7.25 -11.29
N PRO A 39 11.98 -7.92 -11.11
CA PRO A 39 12.19 -8.79 -9.96
C PRO A 39 12.18 -7.99 -8.65
N MET A 40 11.44 -8.47 -7.64
CA MET A 40 11.36 -7.87 -6.30
C MET A 40 12.27 -8.57 -5.28
N HIS A 41 13.05 -9.56 -5.69
CA HIS A 41 14.10 -10.20 -4.92
C HIS A 41 15.22 -10.67 -5.86
N PRO A 42 16.50 -10.48 -5.51
CA PRO A 42 17.61 -10.83 -6.42
C PRO A 42 17.74 -12.33 -6.65
N ASP A 43 17.40 -13.15 -5.66
CA ASP A 43 17.64 -14.60 -5.65
C ASP A 43 16.37 -15.42 -5.91
N LEU A 44 15.22 -14.79 -6.18
CA LEU A 44 13.95 -15.47 -6.41
C LEU A 44 13.39 -15.18 -7.80
N ASP A 45 13.61 -16.07 -8.75
CA ASP A 45 13.16 -15.92 -10.14
C ASP A 45 11.66 -15.66 -10.28
N TRP A 46 10.86 -16.25 -9.38
CA TRP A 46 9.40 -16.06 -9.33
C TRP A 46 8.97 -14.74 -8.67
N SER A 47 9.92 -13.90 -8.21
CA SER A 47 9.62 -12.57 -7.64
C SER A 47 9.22 -11.54 -8.69
N LYS A 48 9.08 -11.95 -9.95
CA LYS A 48 8.57 -11.16 -11.07
C LYS A 48 7.51 -11.91 -11.86
N SER A 49 6.69 -11.17 -12.59
CA SER A 49 5.75 -11.73 -13.55
C SER A 49 6.47 -12.14 -14.83
N SER A 50 6.17 -13.34 -15.33
CA SER A 50 6.56 -13.78 -16.68
C SER A 50 5.55 -13.41 -17.77
N ILE A 51 4.44 -12.79 -17.38
CA ILE A 51 3.31 -12.51 -18.27
C ILE A 51 3.16 -11.00 -18.54
N VAL A 52 3.18 -10.21 -17.47
CA VAL A 52 2.95 -8.76 -17.53
C VAL A 52 4.22 -8.04 -17.96
N ASP A 53 4.09 -7.07 -18.88
CA ASP A 53 5.18 -6.22 -19.31
C ASP A 53 5.03 -4.85 -18.61
N THR A 54 6.06 -4.43 -17.85
CA THR A 54 6.08 -3.15 -17.11
C THR A 54 7.39 -2.40 -17.35
N PRO A 55 7.67 -1.98 -18.61
CA PRO A 55 8.96 -1.41 -18.99
C PRO A 55 9.27 -0.06 -18.29
N ASN A 56 8.26 0.71 -17.92
CA ASN A 56 8.47 1.97 -17.22
C ASN A 56 8.86 1.74 -15.75
N LEU A 57 8.29 0.73 -15.11
CA LEU A 57 8.72 0.29 -13.77
C LEU A 57 10.08 -0.38 -13.80
N GLU A 58 10.46 -1.09 -14.90
CA GLU A 58 11.83 -1.56 -15.11
C GLU A 58 12.82 -0.38 -15.20
N LYS A 59 12.47 0.68 -15.95
CA LYS A 59 13.25 1.92 -16.04
C LYS A 59 13.40 2.56 -14.65
N LEU A 60 12.31 2.69 -13.90
CA LEU A 60 12.30 3.25 -12.54
C LEU A 60 13.21 2.43 -11.60
N ALA A 61 13.12 1.09 -11.65
CA ALA A 61 13.95 0.19 -10.86
C ALA A 61 15.44 0.24 -11.23
N ALA A 62 15.74 0.43 -12.51
CA ALA A 62 17.12 0.61 -12.98
C ALA A 62 17.73 1.95 -12.54
N GLN A 63 16.90 2.95 -12.27
CA GLN A 63 17.32 4.28 -11.82
C GLN A 63 17.27 4.47 -10.30
N GLY A 64 16.77 3.49 -9.55
CA GLY A 64 16.52 3.60 -8.11
C GLY A 64 16.84 2.33 -7.34
N MET A 65 16.25 2.23 -6.17
CA MET A 65 16.39 1.13 -5.21
C MET A 65 15.10 0.30 -5.15
N ARG A 66 15.24 -1.03 -5.19
CA ARG A 66 14.16 -2.00 -4.99
C ARG A 66 14.18 -2.53 -3.56
N PHE A 67 13.01 -2.73 -2.99
CA PHE A 67 12.85 -3.25 -1.62
C PHE A 67 12.30 -4.67 -1.66
N SER A 68 13.10 -5.64 -1.23
CA SER A 68 12.67 -7.05 -1.21
C SER A 68 11.70 -7.37 -0.07
N ALA A 69 11.72 -6.58 1.01
CA ALA A 69 10.92 -6.76 2.22
C ALA A 69 10.06 -5.52 2.53
N ALA A 70 9.35 -5.00 1.53
CA ALA A 70 8.40 -3.92 1.71
C ALA A 70 6.98 -4.43 1.98
N TYR A 71 6.27 -3.73 2.85
CA TYR A 71 4.93 -4.11 3.30
C TYR A 71 3.94 -2.96 3.17
N ALA A 72 2.76 -3.25 2.63
CA ALA A 72 1.60 -2.38 2.80
C ALA A 72 1.19 -2.37 4.28
N PRO A 73 0.71 -1.24 4.83
CA PRO A 73 0.31 -1.15 6.25
C PRO A 73 -0.79 -2.12 6.69
N ALA A 74 -1.60 -2.58 5.75
CA ALA A 74 -2.67 -3.54 6.00
C ALA A 74 -2.91 -4.43 4.77
N SER A 75 -3.68 -5.50 4.96
CA SER A 75 -4.02 -6.44 3.89
C SER A 75 -5.22 -6.02 3.03
N VAL A 76 -5.76 -4.80 3.24
CA VAL A 76 -6.91 -4.25 2.50
C VAL A 76 -6.84 -2.72 2.39
N CYS A 77 -7.53 -2.15 1.39
CA CYS A 77 -7.38 -0.77 0.91
C CYS A 77 -7.53 0.34 1.97
N SER A 78 -8.75 0.55 2.55
CA SER A 78 -9.00 1.67 3.49
C SER A 78 -8.07 1.67 4.71
N PRO A 79 -7.81 0.51 5.36
CA PRO A 79 -6.83 0.40 6.44
C PRO A 79 -5.42 0.83 6.05
N THR A 80 -4.95 0.46 4.86
CA THR A 80 -3.66 0.95 4.34
C THR A 80 -3.66 2.45 4.14
N ARG A 81 -4.73 3.00 3.55
CA ARG A 81 -4.82 4.41 3.20
C ARG A 81 -4.86 5.30 4.44
N ILE A 82 -5.60 4.93 5.49
CA ILE A 82 -5.59 5.69 6.75
C ILE A 82 -4.21 5.62 7.43
N SER A 83 -3.54 4.47 7.40
CA SER A 83 -2.19 4.32 7.95
C SER A 83 -1.16 5.18 7.23
N LEU A 84 -1.24 5.29 5.91
CA LEU A 84 -0.37 6.17 5.11
C LEU A 84 -0.58 7.65 5.47
N GLN A 85 -1.84 8.06 5.71
CA GLN A 85 -2.16 9.45 6.06
C GLN A 85 -1.75 9.82 7.47
N THR A 86 -1.70 8.86 8.41
CA THR A 86 -1.54 9.14 9.85
C THR A 86 -0.21 8.67 10.43
N GLY A 87 0.57 7.85 9.71
CA GLY A 87 1.82 7.26 10.24
C GLY A 87 1.60 6.21 11.35
N LYS A 88 0.36 5.74 11.53
CA LYS A 88 -0.06 4.78 12.56
C LYS A 88 -0.53 3.48 11.92
N SER A 89 -0.47 2.37 12.66
CA SER A 89 -1.05 1.11 12.20
C SER A 89 -2.58 1.21 12.06
N SER A 90 -3.15 0.40 11.17
CA SER A 90 -4.60 0.31 11.00
C SER A 90 -5.33 -0.17 12.27
N ALA A 91 -4.62 -0.94 13.12
CA ALA A 91 -5.14 -1.40 14.40
C ALA A 91 -5.26 -0.24 15.41
N ALA A 92 -4.23 0.62 15.51
CA ALA A 92 -4.27 1.83 16.35
C ALA A 92 -5.34 2.82 15.85
N MET A 93 -5.62 2.83 14.54
CA MET A 93 -6.66 3.66 13.94
C MET A 93 -8.06 3.05 14.05
N HIS A 94 -8.23 1.88 14.65
CA HIS A 94 -9.53 1.16 14.73
C HIS A 94 -10.23 0.98 13.37
N TRP A 95 -9.44 0.87 12.29
CA TRP A 95 -9.94 0.62 10.95
C TRP A 95 -9.15 -0.50 10.26
N THR A 96 -9.59 -1.73 10.47
CA THR A 96 -8.87 -2.94 10.05
C THR A 96 -9.54 -3.70 8.90
N LYS A 97 -10.73 -3.27 8.43
CA LYS A 97 -11.45 -3.87 7.29
C LYS A 97 -12.09 -2.79 6.41
N ALA A 98 -12.00 -2.92 5.10
CA ALA A 98 -12.63 -2.00 4.15
C ALA A 98 -14.15 -2.28 4.00
N ALA A 99 -14.55 -3.56 3.97
CA ALA A 99 -15.94 -3.99 3.84
C ALA A 99 -16.70 -3.91 5.18
N PRO A 100 -18.04 -3.96 5.17
CA PRO A 100 -18.83 -4.16 6.38
C PRO A 100 -18.46 -5.47 7.12
N ALA A 101 -18.68 -5.50 8.44
CA ALA A 101 -18.51 -6.70 9.24
C ALA A 101 -19.43 -7.83 8.73
N GLU A 102 -18.92 -9.06 8.74
CA GLU A 102 -19.70 -10.25 8.42
C GLU A 102 -20.37 -10.81 9.68
N THR A 103 -21.47 -11.52 9.52
CA THR A 103 -22.22 -12.10 10.63
C THR A 103 -22.40 -13.59 10.43
N GLY A 104 -22.77 -14.33 11.50
CA GLY A 104 -23.01 -15.76 11.45
C GLY A 104 -21.76 -16.63 11.60
N HIS A 105 -20.60 -16.05 11.89
CA HIS A 105 -19.37 -16.75 12.14
C HIS A 105 -19.17 -17.10 13.62
N LYS A 106 -18.18 -17.93 13.95
CA LYS A 106 -17.81 -18.31 15.32
C LYS A 106 -17.40 -17.14 16.20
N MET A 107 -16.85 -16.09 15.58
CA MET A 107 -16.50 -14.87 16.28
C MET A 107 -17.29 -13.69 15.70
N ILE A 108 -17.52 -12.71 16.55
CA ILE A 108 -18.12 -11.41 16.17
C ILE A 108 -16.98 -10.47 15.81
N GLU A 109 -17.02 -9.93 14.60
CA GLU A 109 -16.05 -8.94 14.15
C GLU A 109 -16.23 -7.61 14.90
N PRO A 110 -15.14 -6.87 15.20
CA PRO A 110 -15.24 -5.53 15.75
C PRO A 110 -15.83 -4.56 14.73
N ARG A 111 -16.37 -3.46 15.23
CA ARG A 111 -16.85 -2.36 14.38
C ARG A 111 -15.70 -1.42 14.08
N ASN A 112 -15.36 -1.27 12.82
CA ASN A 112 -14.41 -0.26 12.38
C ASN A 112 -15.01 1.14 12.42
N ILE A 113 -14.18 2.16 12.63
CA ILE A 113 -14.53 3.52 12.21
C ILE A 113 -14.73 3.54 10.68
N ARG A 114 -15.42 4.56 10.18
CA ARG A 114 -15.75 4.67 8.75
C ARG A 114 -15.35 6.01 8.16
N SER A 115 -14.58 6.77 8.90
CA SER A 115 -14.07 8.08 8.50
C SER A 115 -12.77 8.34 9.25
N ILE A 116 -11.80 8.96 8.58
CA ILE A 116 -10.61 9.46 9.27
C ILE A 116 -11.05 10.50 10.31
N PRO A 117 -10.62 10.40 11.58
CA PRO A 117 -10.98 11.36 12.59
C PRO A 117 -10.38 12.75 12.28
N ALA A 118 -11.16 13.81 12.48
CA ALA A 118 -10.69 15.18 12.28
C ALA A 118 -9.58 15.60 13.27
N SER A 119 -9.34 14.83 14.33
CA SER A 119 -8.24 15.04 15.27
C SER A 119 -6.89 14.51 14.77
N GLU A 120 -6.88 13.69 13.73
CA GLU A 120 -5.65 13.17 13.15
C GLU A 120 -5.03 14.21 12.22
N ILE A 121 -3.75 14.48 12.42
CA ILE A 121 -2.97 15.33 11.52
C ILE A 121 -2.43 14.45 10.40
N THR A 122 -2.92 14.68 9.19
CA THR A 122 -2.50 13.91 8.02
C THR A 122 -1.15 14.38 7.49
N ILE A 123 -0.53 13.52 6.69
CA ILE A 123 0.72 13.90 6.00
C ILE A 123 0.50 15.08 5.04
N GLY A 124 -0.68 15.19 4.44
CA GLY A 124 -1.05 16.33 3.60
C GLY A 124 -1.03 17.63 4.38
N GLU A 125 -1.69 17.69 5.55
CA GLU A 125 -1.71 18.87 6.42
C GLU A 125 -0.31 19.24 6.91
N LEU A 126 0.50 18.24 7.27
CA LEU A 126 1.83 18.51 7.79
C LEU A 126 2.77 19.07 6.70
N LEU A 127 2.74 18.50 5.50
CA LEU A 127 3.55 18.97 4.37
C LEU A 127 3.05 20.35 3.86
N GLN A 128 1.72 20.57 3.82
CA GLN A 128 1.16 21.88 3.50
C GLN A 128 1.65 22.94 4.50
N SER A 129 1.62 22.65 5.81
CA SER A 129 2.14 23.53 6.85
C SER A 129 3.64 23.78 6.74
N ALA A 130 4.38 22.84 6.16
CA ALA A 130 5.81 22.98 5.84
C ALA A 130 6.07 23.75 4.53
N GLY A 131 5.03 24.26 3.86
CA GLY A 131 5.15 25.11 2.66
C GLY A 131 5.13 24.34 1.34
N TYR A 132 4.84 23.07 1.35
CA TYR A 132 4.65 22.30 0.10
C TYR A 132 3.32 22.68 -0.58
N ALA A 133 3.30 22.63 -1.90
CA ALA A 133 2.07 22.45 -2.64
C ALA A 133 1.68 20.95 -2.59
N THR A 134 0.43 20.65 -2.34
CA THR A 134 -0.02 19.29 -2.06
C THR A 134 -1.12 18.85 -3.01
N ALA A 135 -1.05 17.64 -3.55
CA ALA A 135 -2.11 17.07 -4.38
C ALA A 135 -2.35 15.59 -4.08
N HIS A 136 -3.62 15.21 -4.06
CA HIS A 136 -4.03 13.79 -3.99
C HIS A 136 -4.97 13.48 -5.14
N TYR A 137 -4.51 12.66 -6.07
CA TYR A 137 -5.31 12.19 -7.20
C TYR A 137 -5.66 10.71 -7.05
N GLY A 138 -6.91 10.37 -7.39
CA GLY A 138 -7.42 9.02 -7.34
C GLY A 138 -8.08 8.64 -6.01
N LYS A 139 -8.15 7.37 -5.74
CA LYS A 139 -8.93 6.74 -4.68
C LYS A 139 -8.52 7.18 -3.27
N TRP A 140 -9.37 7.97 -2.61
CA TRP A 140 -9.21 8.39 -1.21
C TRP A 140 -9.62 7.27 -0.22
N HIS A 141 -10.87 6.83 -0.30
CA HIS A 141 -11.44 5.64 0.37
C HIS A 141 -11.37 5.65 1.92
N ILE A 142 -11.22 6.82 2.54
CA ILE A 142 -11.21 6.99 4.00
C ILE A 142 -12.15 8.09 4.49
N ASN A 143 -13.08 8.55 3.63
CA ASN A 143 -14.10 9.56 3.94
C ASN A 143 -13.51 10.85 4.56
N GLY A 144 -14.16 11.45 5.56
CA GLY A 144 -13.65 12.61 6.30
C GLY A 144 -13.68 13.94 5.53
N GLY A 145 -14.46 14.05 4.45
CA GLY A 145 -14.52 15.24 3.59
C GLY A 145 -13.51 15.23 2.45
N GLY A 146 -12.82 14.11 2.25
CA GLY A 146 -11.87 13.92 1.14
C GLY A 146 -10.52 14.61 1.31
N PRO A 147 -9.66 14.59 0.30
CA PRO A 147 -8.31 15.14 0.38
C PRO A 147 -8.26 16.65 0.75
N ALA A 148 -9.20 17.44 0.23
CA ALA A 148 -9.24 18.89 0.51
C ALA A 148 -9.44 19.23 1.99
N ALA A 149 -10.16 18.38 2.74
CA ALA A 149 -10.32 18.53 4.19
C ALA A 149 -9.08 18.10 4.99
N HIS A 150 -8.07 17.52 4.32
CA HIS A 150 -6.89 16.90 4.94
C HIS A 150 -5.58 17.42 4.34
N GLY A 151 -5.53 18.72 4.02
CA GLY A 151 -4.30 19.44 3.66
C GLY A 151 -3.82 19.18 2.23
N TYR A 152 -4.70 18.83 1.30
CA TYR A 152 -4.37 18.76 -0.12
C TYR A 152 -4.98 19.95 -0.89
N ASP A 153 -4.11 20.76 -1.52
CA ASP A 153 -4.51 21.95 -2.29
C ASP A 153 -5.30 21.58 -3.56
N GLU A 154 -4.97 20.42 -4.16
CA GLU A 154 -5.67 19.87 -5.33
C GLU A 154 -6.01 18.39 -5.12
N GLY A 155 -7.13 17.95 -5.71
CA GLY A 155 -7.57 16.56 -5.64
C GLY A 155 -8.78 16.27 -6.51
N ASP A 156 -9.21 15.02 -6.51
CA ASP A 156 -10.30 14.50 -7.34
C ASP A 156 -11.69 14.57 -6.63
N GLY A 157 -11.87 15.54 -5.74
CA GLY A 157 -13.11 15.73 -5.00
C GLY A 157 -13.20 14.93 -3.70
N GLU A 158 -14.35 14.99 -3.03
CA GLU A 158 -14.56 14.45 -1.68
C GLU A 158 -14.29 12.95 -1.58
N ILE A 159 -14.69 12.19 -2.60
CA ILE A 159 -14.47 10.74 -2.66
C ILE A 159 -13.09 10.37 -3.25
N GLY A 160 -12.32 11.35 -3.75
CA GLY A 160 -11.02 11.10 -4.38
C GLY A 160 -11.09 10.22 -5.61
N ASN A 161 -12.08 10.44 -6.50
CA ASN A 161 -12.27 9.68 -7.74
C ASN A 161 -12.47 8.16 -7.53
N GLU A 162 -13.10 7.73 -6.44
CA GLU A 162 -13.26 6.31 -6.09
C GLU A 162 -14.05 5.49 -7.13
N TYR A 163 -14.80 6.15 -8.00
CA TYR A 163 -15.56 5.51 -9.09
C TYR A 163 -14.79 5.43 -10.43
N ALA A 164 -13.53 5.86 -10.46
CA ALA A 164 -12.72 5.83 -11.68
C ALA A 164 -12.58 4.43 -12.29
N HIS A 165 -12.66 3.38 -11.47
CA HIS A 165 -12.67 1.98 -11.92
C HIS A 165 -13.80 1.67 -12.92
N GLN A 166 -14.82 2.53 -13.05
CA GLN A 166 -15.90 2.39 -14.04
C GLN A 166 -15.50 2.90 -15.43
N TYR A 167 -14.41 3.70 -15.53
CA TYR A 167 -13.96 4.25 -16.81
C TYR A 167 -13.22 3.18 -17.62
N GLY A 168 -13.54 3.11 -18.91
CA GLY A 168 -12.92 2.21 -19.88
C GLY A 168 -12.04 2.95 -20.88
N ASP A 169 -11.78 2.32 -22.01
CA ASP A 169 -11.09 2.90 -23.18
C ASP A 169 -11.71 4.25 -23.60
N PRO A 170 -10.95 5.33 -23.85
CA PRO A 170 -9.48 5.38 -23.97
C PRO A 170 -8.72 5.75 -22.68
N ASN A 171 -9.37 5.86 -21.54
CA ASN A 171 -8.77 6.24 -20.27
C ASN A 171 -9.19 5.25 -19.15
N PRO A 172 -8.72 4.00 -19.23
CA PRO A 172 -9.18 2.95 -18.34
C PRO A 172 -8.84 3.28 -16.88
N ALA A 173 -9.84 3.14 -15.99
CA ALA A 173 -9.73 3.43 -14.57
C ALA A 173 -9.10 4.80 -14.25
N ASP A 174 -9.28 5.76 -15.16
CA ASP A 174 -8.69 7.11 -15.12
C ASP A 174 -7.15 7.14 -14.98
N ILE A 175 -6.47 6.09 -15.39
CA ILE A 175 -5.01 5.97 -15.26
C ILE A 175 -4.29 7.15 -15.90
N PHE A 176 -4.62 7.43 -17.16
CA PHE A 176 -3.95 8.49 -17.93
C PHE A 176 -4.44 9.88 -17.55
N GLY A 177 -5.70 10.01 -17.12
CA GLY A 177 -6.26 11.25 -16.61
C GLY A 177 -5.55 11.72 -15.34
N MET A 178 -5.36 10.83 -14.38
CA MET A 178 -4.59 11.13 -13.17
C MET A 178 -3.14 11.50 -13.48
N ALA A 179 -2.47 10.77 -14.37
CA ALA A 179 -1.11 11.09 -14.78
C ALA A 179 -1.02 12.51 -15.38
N LYS A 180 -1.97 12.89 -16.25
CA LYS A 180 -2.03 14.25 -16.84
C LYS A 180 -2.23 15.34 -15.77
N ARG A 181 -3.10 15.11 -14.77
CA ARG A 181 -3.31 16.06 -13.66
C ARG A 181 -2.03 16.22 -12.83
N ALA A 182 -1.36 15.12 -12.50
CA ALA A 182 -0.10 15.15 -11.79
C ALA A 182 0.99 15.93 -12.56
N VAL A 183 1.11 15.72 -13.89
CA VAL A 183 2.03 16.47 -14.75
C VAL A 183 1.72 17.97 -14.74
N ALA A 184 0.45 18.35 -14.90
CA ALA A 184 0.05 19.76 -14.87
C ALA A 184 0.36 20.42 -13.51
N PHE A 185 0.16 19.68 -12.41
CA PHE A 185 0.53 20.14 -11.07
C PHE A 185 2.04 20.34 -10.90
N MET A 186 2.87 19.42 -11.40
CA MET A 186 4.32 19.58 -11.41
C MET A 186 4.77 20.81 -12.21
N GLU A 187 4.21 21.00 -13.41
CA GLU A 187 4.51 22.15 -14.27
C GLU A 187 4.13 23.48 -13.61
N LYS A 188 2.97 23.55 -12.95
CA LYS A 188 2.50 24.72 -12.20
C LYS A 188 3.47 25.07 -11.06
N ASN A 189 3.86 24.09 -10.25
CA ASN A 189 4.67 24.32 -9.08
C ASN A 189 6.15 24.55 -9.41
N LYS A 190 6.66 23.92 -10.48
CA LYS A 190 7.98 24.27 -11.03
C LYS A 190 8.06 25.76 -11.41
N ARG A 191 7.05 26.29 -12.14
CA ARG A 191 6.99 27.72 -12.49
C ARG A 191 6.90 28.65 -11.27
N ALA A 192 6.27 28.15 -10.19
CA ALA A 192 6.14 28.90 -8.93
C ALA A 192 7.36 28.76 -8.00
N ASN A 193 8.36 27.97 -8.39
CA ASN A 193 9.49 27.57 -7.56
C ASN A 193 9.07 27.07 -6.17
N LYS A 194 8.03 26.22 -6.12
CA LYS A 194 7.43 25.70 -4.88
C LYS A 194 7.63 24.19 -4.81
N PRO A 195 8.19 23.65 -3.71
CA PRO A 195 8.27 22.20 -3.54
C PRO A 195 6.87 21.60 -3.48
N PHE A 196 6.72 20.38 -3.98
CA PHE A 196 5.41 19.73 -4.03
C PHE A 196 5.42 18.30 -3.53
N PHE A 197 4.27 17.90 -2.99
CA PHE A 197 3.93 16.52 -2.66
C PHE A 197 2.72 16.09 -3.50
N ILE A 198 2.88 15.00 -4.24
CA ILE A 198 1.79 14.39 -5.00
C ILE A 198 1.60 12.96 -4.51
N GLN A 199 0.40 12.63 -4.07
CA GLN A 199 -0.03 11.26 -3.85
C GLN A 199 -0.98 10.83 -4.97
N MET A 200 -0.59 9.82 -5.74
CA MET A 200 -1.41 9.22 -6.79
C MET A 200 -1.87 7.84 -6.32
N SER A 201 -3.17 7.66 -6.22
CA SER A 201 -3.79 6.43 -5.71
C SER A 201 -4.69 5.83 -6.79
N TRP A 202 -4.09 5.08 -7.74
CA TRP A 202 -4.84 4.47 -8.83
C TRP A 202 -5.80 3.37 -8.35
N HIS A 203 -6.89 3.16 -9.10
CA HIS A 203 -7.79 2.03 -8.94
C HIS A 203 -7.28 0.74 -9.60
N ALA A 204 -6.35 0.87 -10.53
CA ALA A 204 -5.72 -0.28 -11.17
C ALA A 204 -4.83 -1.01 -10.15
N LEU A 205 -4.96 -2.29 -9.95
CA LEU A 205 -5.57 -3.39 -10.68
C LEU A 205 -6.91 -3.87 -10.07
N HIS A 206 -7.54 -3.12 -9.18
CA HIS A 206 -8.80 -3.52 -8.55
C HIS A 206 -9.88 -3.81 -9.61
N ALA A 207 -10.72 -4.81 -9.36
CA ALA A 207 -11.82 -5.16 -10.27
C ALA A 207 -12.93 -4.09 -10.28
N PRO A 208 -13.59 -3.84 -11.43
CA PRO A 208 -13.37 -4.48 -12.72
C PRO A 208 -12.08 -3.99 -13.40
N GLN A 209 -11.36 -4.91 -14.05
CA GLN A 209 -10.12 -4.59 -14.76
C GLN A 209 -10.45 -4.04 -16.16
N ASN A 210 -10.84 -2.78 -16.20
CA ASN A 210 -11.10 -2.06 -17.45
C ASN A 210 -9.77 -1.61 -18.06
N ALA A 211 -9.30 -2.29 -19.10
CA ALA A 211 -8.08 -1.93 -19.82
C ALA A 211 -8.39 -1.46 -21.24
N LEU A 212 -7.41 -0.87 -21.94
CA LEU A 212 -7.52 -0.54 -23.33
C LEU A 212 -7.82 -1.78 -24.18
N LYS A 213 -8.69 -1.66 -25.16
CA LYS A 213 -9.05 -2.76 -26.08
C LYS A 213 -7.83 -3.33 -26.81
N THR A 214 -6.88 -2.47 -27.20
CA THR A 214 -5.61 -2.87 -27.82
C THR A 214 -4.77 -3.73 -26.88
N THR A 215 -4.66 -3.34 -25.60
CA THR A 215 -3.91 -4.07 -24.61
C THR A 215 -4.59 -5.38 -24.23
N LEU A 216 -5.92 -5.40 -24.11
CA LEU A 216 -6.70 -6.64 -23.94
C LEU A 216 -6.45 -7.63 -25.06
N THR A 217 -6.45 -7.16 -26.33
CA THR A 217 -6.17 -8.00 -27.51
C THR A 217 -4.74 -8.56 -27.46
N LYS A 218 -3.74 -7.72 -27.12
CA LYS A 218 -2.34 -8.15 -26.94
C LYS A 218 -2.25 -9.30 -25.95
N TYR A 219 -2.82 -9.16 -24.76
CA TYR A 219 -2.72 -10.18 -23.72
C TYR A 219 -3.58 -11.42 -24.00
N ALA A 220 -4.72 -11.30 -24.65
CA ALA A 220 -5.51 -12.43 -25.12
C ALA A 220 -4.71 -13.29 -26.11
N GLN A 221 -3.96 -12.66 -27.01
CA GLN A 221 -3.06 -13.37 -27.94
C GLN A 221 -1.84 -13.99 -27.21
N LYS A 222 -1.17 -13.21 -26.33
CA LYS A 222 0.01 -13.66 -25.58
C LYS A 222 -0.28 -14.85 -24.66
N MET A 223 -1.46 -14.86 -24.01
CA MET A 223 -1.83 -15.88 -23.04
C MET A 223 -2.61 -17.07 -23.64
N GLY A 224 -3.13 -16.95 -24.85
CA GLY A 224 -3.91 -17.97 -25.52
C GLY A 224 -5.41 -17.92 -25.20
N ARG A 225 -6.23 -18.51 -26.12
CA ARG A 225 -7.70 -18.42 -26.08
C ARG A 225 -8.38 -19.17 -24.92
N SER A 226 -7.69 -20.06 -24.23
CA SER A 226 -8.23 -20.85 -23.11
C SER A 226 -8.08 -20.18 -21.75
N VAL A 227 -7.50 -18.97 -21.70
CA VAL A 227 -7.24 -18.25 -20.43
C VAL A 227 -8.46 -17.44 -20.03
N ASP A 228 -8.77 -17.46 -18.74
CA ASP A 228 -9.85 -16.69 -18.12
C ASP A 228 -9.69 -15.17 -18.42
N GLU A 229 -10.78 -14.56 -18.88
CA GLU A 229 -10.84 -13.12 -19.21
C GLU A 229 -10.39 -12.20 -18.08
N LYS A 230 -10.60 -12.60 -16.81
CA LYS A 230 -10.11 -11.85 -15.66
C LYS A 230 -8.59 -11.79 -15.58
N ARG A 231 -7.92 -12.88 -15.97
CA ARG A 231 -6.44 -12.92 -16.02
C ARG A 231 -5.90 -12.04 -17.14
N VAL A 232 -6.55 -12.09 -18.30
CA VAL A 232 -6.24 -11.19 -19.43
C VAL A 232 -6.44 -9.73 -19.01
N GLY A 233 -7.58 -9.42 -18.40
CA GLY A 233 -7.88 -8.08 -17.90
C GLY A 233 -6.87 -7.58 -16.87
N SER A 234 -6.47 -8.44 -15.92
CA SER A 234 -5.47 -8.09 -14.90
C SER A 234 -4.09 -7.80 -15.51
N ALA A 235 -3.66 -8.58 -16.49
CA ALA A 235 -2.39 -8.34 -17.17
C ALA A 235 -2.43 -7.06 -18.02
N ALA A 236 -3.54 -6.83 -18.73
CA ALA A 236 -3.72 -5.67 -19.58
C ALA A 236 -3.77 -4.35 -18.79
N ILE A 237 -4.52 -4.32 -17.68
CA ILE A 237 -4.60 -3.09 -16.86
C ILE A 237 -3.28 -2.81 -16.13
N ALA A 238 -2.49 -3.83 -15.80
CA ALA A 238 -1.16 -3.64 -15.21
C ALA A 238 -0.20 -2.95 -16.18
N GLU A 239 -0.22 -3.31 -17.47
CA GLU A 239 0.56 -2.60 -18.49
C GLU A 239 0.04 -1.17 -18.72
N ASN A 240 -1.27 -0.95 -18.68
CA ASN A 240 -1.80 0.41 -18.81
C ASN A 240 -1.41 1.27 -17.59
N LEU A 241 -1.38 0.69 -16.39
CA LEU A 241 -0.87 1.37 -15.20
C LEU A 241 0.62 1.73 -15.35
N ASP A 242 1.43 0.80 -15.84
CA ASP A 242 2.84 1.04 -16.13
C ASP A 242 3.03 2.21 -17.12
N THR A 243 2.17 2.30 -18.14
CA THR A 243 2.15 3.45 -19.05
C THR A 243 1.85 4.75 -18.30
N GLY A 244 0.89 4.75 -17.38
CA GLY A 244 0.58 5.90 -16.52
C GLY A 244 1.76 6.30 -15.63
N VAL A 245 2.47 5.33 -15.06
CA VAL A 245 3.73 5.56 -14.31
C VAL A 245 4.76 6.21 -15.22
N GLY A 246 4.93 5.68 -16.45
CA GLY A 246 5.86 6.25 -17.44
C GLY A 246 5.57 7.71 -17.74
N MET A 247 4.31 8.09 -17.94
CA MET A 247 3.91 9.48 -18.18
C MET A 247 4.38 10.43 -17.06
N VAL A 248 4.32 9.99 -15.82
CA VAL A 248 4.74 10.79 -14.66
C VAL A 248 6.27 10.87 -14.57
N VAL A 249 6.95 9.73 -14.69
CA VAL A 249 8.43 9.65 -14.59
C VAL A 249 9.09 10.42 -15.72
N ASP A 250 8.62 10.26 -16.96
CA ASP A 250 9.14 11.00 -18.13
C ASP A 250 8.88 12.51 -18.01
N ALA A 251 7.78 12.93 -17.38
CA ALA A 251 7.52 14.35 -17.12
C ALA A 251 8.51 14.92 -16.10
N ILE A 252 8.85 14.19 -15.03
CA ILE A 252 9.88 14.62 -14.06
C ILE A 252 11.22 14.82 -14.78
N ASP A 253 11.62 13.86 -15.63
CA ASP A 253 12.86 13.94 -16.40
C ASP A 253 12.83 15.14 -17.39
N ARG A 254 11.76 15.26 -18.18
CA ARG A 254 11.55 16.36 -19.16
C ARG A 254 11.52 17.74 -18.50
N LEU A 255 10.98 17.83 -17.32
CA LEU A 255 10.91 19.08 -16.56
C LEU A 255 12.24 19.43 -15.84
N GLY A 256 13.25 18.57 -15.90
CA GLY A 256 14.53 18.80 -15.20
C GLY A 256 14.36 18.77 -13.67
N LEU A 257 13.45 17.94 -13.16
CA LEU A 257 13.16 17.81 -11.72
C LEU A 257 13.78 16.56 -11.09
N ALA A 258 14.46 15.72 -11.89
CA ALA A 258 14.92 14.40 -11.46
C ALA A 258 15.91 14.46 -10.28
N ASP A 259 16.80 15.44 -10.26
CA ASP A 259 17.86 15.60 -9.25
C ASP A 259 17.31 16.12 -7.89
N ASN A 260 16.05 16.59 -7.87
CA ASN A 260 15.40 17.10 -6.65
C ASN A 260 14.00 16.50 -6.44
N THR A 261 13.75 15.26 -6.88
CA THR A 261 12.44 14.60 -6.72
C THR A 261 12.58 13.15 -6.26
N PHE A 262 11.99 12.82 -5.11
CA PHE A 262 11.80 11.43 -4.72
C PHE A 262 10.54 10.88 -5.39
N VAL A 263 10.69 9.76 -6.08
CA VAL A 263 9.62 9.02 -6.76
C VAL A 263 9.48 7.66 -6.09
N ILE A 264 8.30 7.37 -5.55
CA ILE A 264 8.01 6.12 -4.83
C ILE A 264 6.88 5.40 -5.55
N TYR A 265 7.04 4.10 -5.78
CA TYR A 265 5.99 3.21 -6.27
C TYR A 265 5.76 2.06 -5.29
N MET A 266 4.50 1.79 -4.92
CA MET A 266 4.09 0.62 -4.14
C MET A 266 2.62 0.23 -4.41
N SER A 267 2.18 -0.93 -3.88
CA SER A 267 0.76 -1.33 -3.85
C SER A 267 0.14 -1.13 -2.46
N ASP A 268 -1.17 -0.89 -2.40
CA ASP A 268 -1.89 -0.69 -1.13
C ASP A 268 -2.16 -2.00 -0.35
N ASN A 269 -2.12 -3.14 -0.99
CA ASN A 269 -2.16 -4.49 -0.40
C ASN A 269 -1.74 -5.53 -1.43
N GLY A 270 -1.66 -6.79 -1.03
CA GLY A 270 -1.42 -7.90 -1.93
C GLY A 270 -2.60 -8.20 -2.86
N SER A 271 -2.42 -9.14 -3.79
CA SER A 271 -3.42 -9.43 -4.81
C SER A 271 -4.70 -10.06 -4.27
N GLY A 272 -5.85 -9.77 -4.92
CA GLY A 272 -7.16 -10.31 -4.60
C GLY A 272 -7.34 -11.81 -4.94
N GLY A 273 -6.29 -12.50 -5.40
CA GLY A 273 -6.35 -13.89 -5.88
C GLY A 273 -6.19 -14.99 -4.81
N GLY A 274 -6.41 -14.69 -3.53
CA GLY A 274 -6.18 -15.49 -2.32
C GLY A 274 -5.94 -16.99 -2.52
N GLY A 275 -4.70 -17.44 -2.23
CA GLY A 275 -4.37 -18.87 -2.10
C GLY A 275 -4.82 -19.42 -0.75
N LYS A 276 -5.19 -20.71 -0.69
CA LYS A 276 -5.47 -21.38 0.57
C LYS A 276 -4.17 -21.59 1.34
N VAL A 277 -4.22 -21.38 2.67
CA VAL A 277 -3.17 -21.78 3.62
C VAL A 277 -2.64 -23.17 3.32
N GLY A 278 -1.32 -23.31 3.24
CA GLY A 278 -0.65 -24.62 3.14
C GLY A 278 -0.61 -25.26 1.77
N LYS A 279 -1.05 -24.61 0.70
CA LYS A 279 -0.77 -25.05 -0.67
C LYS A 279 0.25 -24.11 -1.32
N ARG A 280 1.38 -24.68 -1.78
CA ARG A 280 2.19 -24.06 -2.84
C ARG A 280 1.23 -23.65 -3.95
N GLY A 281 1.08 -22.35 -4.15
CA GLY A 281 0.22 -21.90 -5.23
C GLY A 281 -0.76 -20.79 -4.89
N SER A 282 -0.38 -19.77 -4.13
CA SER A 282 -0.71 -18.45 -4.63
C SER A 282 -0.01 -18.34 -5.99
N ARG A 283 -0.64 -17.73 -6.96
CA ARG A 283 -0.05 -17.55 -8.30
C ARG A 283 1.32 -16.88 -8.26
N ASP A 284 1.71 -16.42 -7.10
CA ASP A 284 2.80 -15.52 -6.78
C ASP A 284 3.92 -16.18 -5.95
N GLY A 285 3.76 -17.43 -5.52
CA GLY A 285 4.73 -18.09 -4.64
C GLY A 285 4.66 -17.66 -3.17
N LEU A 286 3.85 -16.66 -2.81
CA LEU A 286 3.58 -16.25 -1.42
C LEU A 286 2.31 -16.90 -0.88
N ALA A 287 2.25 -17.10 0.43
CA ALA A 287 1.05 -17.61 1.10
C ALA A 287 -0.03 -16.51 1.21
N GLY A 288 -1.30 -16.91 1.18
CA GLY A 288 -2.44 -16.02 1.37
C GLY A 288 -2.67 -15.02 0.24
N GLY A 289 -3.26 -13.88 0.58
CA GLY A 289 -3.60 -12.79 -0.33
C GLY A 289 -4.40 -11.71 0.37
N LYS A 290 -5.02 -10.80 -0.39
CA LYS A 290 -5.84 -9.70 0.14
C LYS A 290 -6.85 -10.16 1.19
N GLY A 291 -6.91 -9.47 2.33
CA GLY A 291 -7.77 -9.82 3.46
C GLY A 291 -7.16 -10.87 4.39
N GLY A 292 -5.87 -11.14 4.28
CA GLY A 292 -5.10 -11.94 5.22
C GLY A 292 -3.72 -11.36 5.45
N VAL A 293 -3.12 -11.60 6.64
CA VAL A 293 -1.81 -11.05 6.97
C VAL A 293 -0.65 -12.02 6.71
N TRP A 294 -0.86 -12.98 5.81
CA TRP A 294 0.19 -13.75 5.16
C TRP A 294 1.02 -12.86 4.23
N GLU A 295 2.20 -13.31 3.84
CA GLU A 295 3.08 -12.53 2.95
C GLU A 295 2.36 -12.06 1.68
N GLY A 296 1.57 -12.93 1.03
CA GLY A 296 0.81 -12.58 -0.16
C GLY A 296 -0.29 -11.51 0.02
N GLY A 297 -0.68 -11.24 1.27
CA GLY A 297 -1.67 -10.20 1.60
C GLY A 297 -1.08 -8.84 1.95
N ILE A 298 0.14 -8.80 2.47
CA ILE A 298 0.76 -7.59 3.00
C ILE A 298 2.09 -7.21 2.32
N ARG A 299 2.85 -8.15 1.75
CA ARG A 299 4.09 -7.83 1.03
C ARG A 299 3.74 -7.12 -0.28
N SER A 300 4.36 -5.97 -0.50
CA SER A 300 4.09 -5.05 -1.62
C SER A 300 5.33 -4.87 -2.50
N PRO A 301 5.20 -4.77 -3.83
CA PRO A 301 6.29 -4.24 -4.63
C PRO A 301 6.60 -2.82 -4.17
N MET A 302 7.89 -2.47 -4.07
CA MET A 302 8.32 -1.11 -3.74
C MET A 302 9.60 -0.77 -4.47
N ILE A 303 9.57 0.41 -5.13
CA ILE A 303 10.70 0.98 -5.86
C ILE A 303 10.78 2.45 -5.48
N ILE A 304 11.97 2.94 -5.15
CA ILE A 304 12.21 4.35 -4.83
C ILE A 304 13.37 4.88 -5.65
N ARG A 305 13.16 5.99 -6.37
CA ARG A 305 14.19 6.76 -7.06
C ARG A 305 14.24 8.16 -6.46
N GLY A 306 15.42 8.75 -6.37
CA GLY A 306 15.56 10.14 -5.91
C GLY A 306 16.99 10.56 -5.67
N PRO A 307 17.21 11.80 -5.18
CA PRO A 307 18.54 12.32 -4.90
C PRO A 307 19.31 11.43 -3.93
N GLY A 308 20.55 11.10 -4.30
CA GLY A 308 21.46 10.30 -3.48
C GLY A 308 21.15 8.81 -3.39
N ILE A 309 20.12 8.32 -4.10
CA ILE A 309 19.80 6.88 -4.13
C ILE A 309 20.62 6.19 -5.22
N PRO A 310 21.41 5.15 -4.88
CA PRO A 310 22.18 4.41 -5.88
C PRO A 310 21.27 3.72 -6.89
N ALA A 311 21.58 3.87 -8.18
CA ALA A 311 20.85 3.22 -9.26
C ALA A 311 20.96 1.70 -9.20
N ALA A 312 19.92 0.97 -9.62
CA ALA A 312 19.82 -0.49 -9.67
C ALA A 312 20.16 -1.20 -8.34
N SER A 313 20.00 -0.50 -7.21
CA SER A 313 20.36 -1.01 -5.88
C SER A 313 19.22 -1.78 -5.21
N TRP A 314 19.52 -2.39 -4.05
CA TRP A 314 18.60 -3.18 -3.24
C TRP A 314 18.62 -2.74 -1.79
N CYS A 315 17.45 -2.81 -1.16
CA CYS A 315 17.27 -2.79 0.28
C CYS A 315 16.53 -4.06 0.73
N HIS A 316 17.10 -4.76 1.71
CA HIS A 316 16.51 -5.98 2.27
C HIS A 316 15.89 -5.74 3.66
N GLU A 317 16.03 -4.53 4.19
CA GLU A 317 15.41 -4.15 5.46
C GLU A 317 13.88 -4.09 5.33
N ARG A 318 13.22 -4.46 6.43
CA ARG A 318 11.75 -4.47 6.48
C ARG A 318 11.21 -3.06 6.62
N VAL A 319 10.48 -2.62 5.57
CA VAL A 319 9.83 -1.30 5.51
C VAL A 319 8.33 -1.49 5.39
N VAL A 320 7.55 -0.68 6.07
CA VAL A 320 6.08 -0.65 5.99
C VAL A 320 5.59 0.74 5.59
N GLY A 321 4.48 0.82 4.84
CA GLY A 321 4.04 2.07 4.23
C GLY A 321 3.87 3.25 5.19
N TYR A 322 3.52 3.05 6.46
CA TYR A 322 3.42 4.15 7.43
C TYR A 322 4.78 4.73 7.86
N ASP A 323 5.92 4.10 7.49
CA ASP A 323 7.26 4.68 7.62
C ASP A 323 7.45 5.89 6.72
N PHE A 324 6.66 6.03 5.67
CA PHE A 324 6.72 7.20 4.80
C PHE A 324 6.31 8.50 5.50
N TYR A 325 5.43 8.43 6.50
CA TYR A 325 5.01 9.64 7.21
C TYR A 325 6.21 10.37 7.84
N PRO A 326 7.01 9.77 8.74
CA PRO A 326 8.21 10.42 9.27
C PRO A 326 9.30 10.65 8.22
N THR A 327 9.36 9.83 7.15
CA THR A 327 10.32 10.02 6.06
C THR A 327 10.04 11.30 5.28
N TYR A 328 8.80 11.54 4.89
CA TYR A 328 8.40 12.77 4.20
C TYR A 328 8.63 14.01 5.07
N CYS A 329 8.38 13.89 6.37
CA CYS A 329 8.65 14.97 7.32
C CYS A 329 10.15 15.30 7.39
N GLU A 330 11.01 14.28 7.43
CA GLU A 330 12.46 14.46 7.40
C GLU A 330 12.91 15.16 6.11
N TRP A 331 12.44 14.71 4.94
CA TRP A 331 12.76 15.36 3.66
C TRP A 331 12.24 16.79 3.56
N ALA A 332 11.08 17.07 4.17
CA ALA A 332 10.52 18.41 4.22
C ALA A 332 11.17 19.35 5.26
N GLY A 333 12.13 18.82 6.05
CA GLY A 333 12.77 19.59 7.14
C GLY A 333 11.84 19.83 8.33
N VAL A 334 10.79 19.01 8.51
CA VAL A 334 9.91 19.08 9.67
C VAL A 334 10.60 18.45 10.88
N PRO A 335 10.83 19.17 11.97
CA PRO A 335 11.49 18.63 13.15
C PRO A 335 10.69 17.46 13.77
N ALA A 336 11.37 16.45 14.29
CA ALA A 336 10.73 15.29 14.95
C ALA A 336 9.80 15.71 16.11
N SER A 337 10.09 16.84 16.77
CA SER A 337 9.23 17.41 17.84
C SER A 337 7.88 17.96 17.35
N LYS A 338 7.68 18.09 16.04
CA LYS A 338 6.43 18.52 15.42
C LYS A 338 5.58 17.33 14.92
N LEU A 339 6.13 16.13 14.95
CA LEU A 339 5.37 14.92 14.59
C LEU A 339 4.22 14.71 15.59
N PRO A 340 3.04 14.31 15.13
CA PRO A 340 1.92 13.95 16.00
C PRO A 340 2.28 12.82 16.96
N THR A 341 1.61 12.76 18.09
CA THR A 341 1.76 11.63 19.05
C THR A 341 1.19 10.34 18.46
N GLY A 342 1.79 9.21 18.86
CA GLY A 342 1.33 7.89 18.44
C GLY A 342 1.77 7.45 17.04
N ILE A 343 2.69 8.18 16.40
CA ILE A 343 3.35 7.70 15.17
C ILE A 343 4.08 6.40 15.48
N GLU A 344 3.84 5.38 14.65
CA GLU A 344 4.48 4.06 14.78
C GLU A 344 5.58 3.86 13.72
N GLY A 345 5.57 4.66 12.66
CA GLY A 345 6.59 4.63 11.61
C GLY A 345 7.94 5.18 12.06
N GLY A 346 8.99 4.77 11.37
CA GLY A 346 10.34 5.32 11.45
C GLY A 346 10.81 5.82 10.08
N SER A 347 11.65 6.85 10.04
CA SER A 347 12.19 7.32 8.76
C SER A 347 13.07 6.27 8.09
N ILE A 348 12.89 6.08 6.78
CA ILE A 348 13.71 5.22 5.93
C ILE A 348 14.78 6.01 5.16
N ALA A 349 14.87 7.33 5.35
CA ALA A 349 15.80 8.16 4.60
C ALA A 349 17.27 7.68 4.72
N GLY A 350 17.64 7.14 5.88
CA GLY A 350 18.97 6.56 6.08
C GLY A 350 19.24 5.33 5.22
N LEU A 351 18.24 4.49 4.96
CA LEU A 351 18.38 3.28 4.13
C LEU A 351 18.62 3.61 2.65
N LEU A 352 18.15 4.76 2.18
CA LEU A 352 18.20 5.13 0.77
C LEU A 352 19.60 5.47 0.27
N ARG A 353 20.59 5.60 1.16
CA ARG A 353 21.98 5.92 0.80
C ARG A 353 22.70 4.72 0.17
N ASP A 354 22.46 3.52 0.70
CA ASP A 354 23.17 2.29 0.29
C ASP A 354 22.35 1.01 0.45
N GLY A 355 21.10 1.12 0.90
CA GLY A 355 20.20 -0.03 1.16
C GLY A 355 20.45 -0.75 2.49
N ASN A 356 21.36 -0.24 3.33
CA ASN A 356 21.78 -0.90 4.57
C ASN A 356 21.31 -0.12 5.81
N GLY A 357 21.18 -0.83 6.92
CA GLY A 357 20.78 -0.26 8.21
C GLY A 357 19.46 -0.83 8.73
N THR A 358 18.88 -0.13 9.68
CA THR A 358 17.59 -0.50 10.29
C THR A 358 16.69 0.72 10.41
N VAL A 359 15.39 0.52 10.28
CA VAL A 359 14.39 1.57 10.50
C VAL A 359 14.19 1.75 12.02
N LYS A 360 14.48 2.93 12.52
CA LYS A 360 14.28 3.26 13.94
C LYS A 360 12.82 3.65 14.17
N ARG A 361 12.01 2.71 14.66
CA ARG A 361 10.62 2.91 15.04
C ARG A 361 10.49 3.03 16.57
N PRO A 362 9.38 3.59 17.09
CA PRO A 362 9.10 3.59 18.54
C PRO A 362 9.04 2.17 19.15
N ARG A 363 8.72 1.17 18.32
CA ARG A 363 8.71 -0.27 18.66
C ARG A 363 9.52 -1.03 17.62
N GLU A 364 10.22 -2.09 18.05
CA GLU A 364 11.01 -2.93 17.15
C GLU A 364 10.12 -3.89 16.36
N GLU A 365 9.06 -4.41 17.00
CA GLU A 365 8.10 -5.30 16.37
C GLU A 365 7.20 -4.57 15.36
N LEU A 366 6.90 -5.23 14.24
CA LEU A 366 5.84 -4.83 13.32
C LEU A 366 4.66 -5.75 13.50
N VAL A 367 3.46 -5.18 13.67
CA VAL A 367 2.23 -5.95 13.87
C VAL A 367 1.21 -5.63 12.79
N PHE A 368 0.62 -6.69 12.25
CA PHE A 368 -0.52 -6.63 11.33
C PHE A 368 -1.71 -7.31 12.00
N HIS A 369 -2.81 -6.60 12.15
CA HIS A 369 -3.99 -7.08 12.85
C HIS A 369 -5.22 -7.06 11.95
N PHE A 370 -5.82 -8.23 11.73
CA PHE A 370 -6.99 -8.39 10.90
C PHE A 370 -8.05 -9.24 11.64
N PRO A 371 -8.82 -8.64 12.59
CA PRO A 371 -9.78 -9.35 13.43
C PRO A 371 -11.11 -9.62 12.71
N HIS A 372 -11.05 -10.09 11.46
CA HIS A 372 -12.20 -10.18 10.57
C HIS A 372 -12.22 -11.46 9.75
N TYR A 373 -13.38 -11.73 9.14
CA TYR A 373 -13.59 -12.79 8.18
C TYR A 373 -13.44 -12.25 6.75
N GLN A 374 -12.33 -12.61 6.13
CA GLN A 374 -12.03 -12.41 4.72
C GLN A 374 -10.88 -13.35 4.35
N GLY A 375 -10.83 -13.85 3.14
CA GLY A 375 -9.71 -14.71 2.71
C GLY A 375 -9.71 -16.16 3.26
N GLY A 376 -10.57 -16.52 4.21
CA GLY A 376 -10.80 -17.90 4.65
C GLY A 376 -10.11 -18.30 5.97
N ASP A 377 -9.28 -17.46 6.58
CA ASP A 377 -8.56 -17.79 7.82
C ASP A 377 -9.28 -17.34 9.11
N GLY A 378 -10.40 -16.60 8.98
CA GLY A 378 -11.03 -15.95 10.12
C GLY A 378 -10.17 -14.83 10.72
N PRO A 379 -10.51 -14.34 11.94
CA PRO A 379 -9.74 -13.31 12.62
C PRO A 379 -8.35 -13.77 12.99
N HIS A 380 -7.31 -13.00 12.60
CA HIS A 380 -5.92 -13.35 12.85
C HIS A 380 -5.00 -12.12 12.90
N SER A 381 -3.80 -12.30 13.42
CA SER A 381 -2.74 -11.29 13.48
C SER A 381 -1.39 -11.89 13.12
N ALA A 382 -0.47 -11.03 12.67
CA ALA A 382 0.94 -11.36 12.53
C ALA A 382 1.81 -10.37 13.30
N LEU A 383 2.91 -10.88 13.86
CA LEU A 383 3.97 -10.07 14.45
C LEU A 383 5.31 -10.47 13.86
N PHE A 384 6.09 -9.49 13.43
CA PHE A 384 7.47 -9.67 12.99
C PHE A 384 8.44 -9.13 14.04
N LEU A 385 9.45 -9.94 14.39
CA LEU A 385 10.58 -9.50 15.20
C LEU A 385 11.85 -10.25 14.77
N GLY A 386 12.84 -9.51 14.31
CA GLY A 386 14.02 -10.08 13.65
C GLY A 386 13.58 -10.84 12.38
N ASN A 387 14.08 -12.05 12.16
CA ASN A 387 13.70 -12.87 10.99
C ASN A 387 12.36 -13.61 11.18
N HIS A 388 11.82 -13.63 12.40
CA HIS A 388 10.64 -14.43 12.71
C HIS A 388 9.33 -13.67 12.48
N LYS A 389 8.35 -14.39 11.95
CA LYS A 389 6.95 -13.98 11.88
C LYS A 389 6.08 -14.96 12.65
N LEU A 390 5.42 -14.48 13.69
CA LEU A 390 4.37 -15.22 14.39
C LEU A 390 3.02 -14.91 13.75
N MET A 391 2.21 -15.93 13.49
CA MET A 391 0.80 -15.83 13.14
C MET A 391 -0.05 -16.34 14.29
N LYS A 392 -1.10 -15.58 14.68
CA LYS A 392 -2.07 -15.98 15.71
C LYS A 392 -3.48 -15.97 15.12
N PHE A 393 -4.19 -17.11 15.23
CA PHE A 393 -5.55 -17.30 14.73
C PHE A 393 -6.50 -17.34 15.94
N TYR A 394 -7.50 -16.46 15.96
CA TYR A 394 -8.33 -16.27 17.15
C TYR A 394 -9.49 -17.25 17.27
N GLU A 395 -9.91 -17.89 16.18
CA GLU A 395 -11.02 -18.84 16.18
C GLU A 395 -10.72 -20.15 16.94
N ASP A 396 -9.47 -20.61 16.83
CA ASP A 396 -9.00 -21.90 17.39
C ASP A 396 -7.78 -21.75 18.31
N GLY A 397 -7.25 -20.52 18.46
CA GLY A 397 -6.08 -20.23 19.26
C GLY A 397 -4.77 -20.71 18.66
N ARG A 398 -4.76 -21.20 17.42
CA ARG A 398 -3.56 -21.73 16.76
C ARG A 398 -2.50 -20.65 16.58
N LEU A 399 -1.25 -21.04 16.80
CA LEU A 399 -0.06 -20.24 16.52
C LEU A 399 0.80 -20.93 15.47
N ALA A 400 1.36 -20.16 14.53
CA ALA A 400 2.35 -20.62 13.56
C ALA A 400 3.55 -19.68 13.56
N LEU A 401 4.75 -20.20 13.33
CA LEU A 401 6.00 -19.44 13.35
C LEU A 401 6.81 -19.71 12.08
N PHE A 402 7.28 -18.65 11.43
CA PHE A 402 8.06 -18.74 10.20
C PHE A 402 9.36 -17.94 10.31
N ASP A 403 10.42 -18.40 9.68
CA ASP A 403 11.62 -17.60 9.39
C ASP A 403 11.48 -16.98 7.98
N ILE A 404 11.04 -15.73 7.92
CA ILE A 404 10.72 -15.04 6.67
C ILE A 404 11.95 -14.74 5.80
N LYS A 405 13.14 -14.71 6.39
CA LYS A 405 14.38 -14.56 5.63
C LYS A 405 14.72 -15.82 4.84
N ALA A 406 14.50 -16.98 5.44
CA ALA A 406 14.78 -18.28 4.82
C ALA A 406 13.57 -18.86 4.06
N ASP A 407 12.35 -18.48 4.45
CA ASP A 407 11.08 -19.04 3.95
C ASP A 407 10.03 -17.93 3.74
N VAL A 408 10.25 -17.09 2.73
CA VAL A 408 9.33 -16.00 2.38
C VAL A 408 7.94 -16.51 1.96
N SER A 409 7.85 -17.79 1.56
CA SER A 409 6.60 -18.44 1.14
C SER A 409 5.81 -19.07 2.28
N GLU A 410 6.29 -18.97 3.53
CA GLU A 410 5.62 -19.47 4.75
C GLU A 410 5.21 -20.95 4.65
N GLN A 411 6.13 -21.81 4.13
CA GLN A 411 5.88 -23.23 3.91
C GLN A 411 6.27 -24.10 5.11
N ASN A 412 7.17 -23.61 5.99
CA ASN A 412 7.77 -24.38 7.06
C ASN A 412 7.41 -23.79 8.42
N ASP A 413 6.35 -24.29 9.05
CA ASP A 413 5.94 -23.88 10.39
C ASP A 413 6.94 -24.41 11.45
N LEU A 414 7.60 -23.49 12.13
CA LEU A 414 8.59 -23.74 13.17
C LEU A 414 7.97 -23.77 14.59
N SER A 415 6.66 -23.62 14.75
CA SER A 415 6.01 -23.44 16.06
C SER A 415 6.28 -24.58 17.01
N GLN A 416 6.28 -25.83 16.52
CA GLN A 416 6.59 -27.02 17.33
C GLN A 416 8.09 -27.18 17.62
N ARG A 417 8.95 -26.60 16.82
CA ARG A 417 10.41 -26.68 16.98
C ARG A 417 10.98 -25.59 17.88
N MET A 418 10.26 -24.46 18.00
CA MET A 418 10.69 -23.26 18.72
C MET A 418 9.62 -22.75 19.71
N PRO A 419 9.11 -23.59 20.65
CA PRO A 419 7.96 -23.24 21.50
C PRO A 419 8.24 -22.04 22.42
N GLN A 420 9.47 -21.85 22.86
CA GLN A 420 9.84 -20.70 23.71
C GLN A 420 9.77 -19.39 22.91
N ARG A 421 10.23 -19.41 21.65
CA ARG A 421 10.14 -18.25 20.76
C ARG A 421 8.69 -17.89 20.43
N VAL A 422 7.85 -18.90 20.20
CA VAL A 422 6.40 -18.71 20.01
C VAL A 422 5.78 -18.02 21.23
N LYS A 423 6.07 -18.49 22.45
CA LYS A 423 5.55 -17.88 23.68
C LYS A 423 6.00 -16.44 23.87
N GLU A 424 7.27 -16.15 23.58
CA GLU A 424 7.83 -14.79 23.65
C GLU A 424 7.09 -13.85 22.69
N LEU A 425 6.99 -14.23 21.41
CA LEU A 425 6.36 -13.40 20.39
C LEU A 425 4.85 -13.25 20.60
N ASP A 426 4.16 -14.29 21.09
CA ASP A 426 2.73 -14.20 21.42
C ASP A 426 2.49 -13.23 22.59
N SER A 427 3.34 -13.26 23.61
CA SER A 427 3.26 -12.32 24.73
C SER A 427 3.48 -10.87 24.26
N LEU A 428 4.41 -10.66 23.34
CA LEU A 428 4.69 -9.36 22.76
C LEU A 428 3.51 -8.87 21.89
N LEU A 429 2.93 -9.75 21.06
CA LEU A 429 1.74 -9.44 20.28
C LEU A 429 0.55 -9.02 21.15
N VAL A 430 0.28 -9.79 22.22
CA VAL A 430 -0.81 -9.47 23.16
C VAL A 430 -0.56 -8.13 23.84
N LYS A 431 0.68 -7.87 24.26
CA LYS A 431 1.07 -6.60 24.86
C LYS A 431 0.87 -5.43 23.88
N TYR A 432 1.35 -5.57 22.65
CA TYR A 432 1.20 -4.54 21.62
C TYR A 432 -0.28 -4.19 21.37
N LEU A 433 -1.12 -5.20 21.13
CA LEU A 433 -2.55 -4.99 20.83
C LEU A 433 -3.28 -4.32 22.01
N ARG A 434 -2.93 -4.68 23.25
CA ARG A 434 -3.48 -4.02 24.44
C ARG A 434 -3.01 -2.56 24.55
N ASP A 435 -1.72 -2.30 24.33
CA ASP A 435 -1.12 -0.96 24.52
C ASP A 435 -1.66 0.07 23.51
N ILE A 436 -2.13 -0.38 22.33
CA ILE A 436 -2.75 0.48 21.33
C ILE A 436 -4.29 0.45 21.36
N ASP A 437 -4.88 -0.21 22.37
CA ASP A 437 -6.33 -0.41 22.49
C ASP A 437 -6.96 -1.05 21.24
N ALA A 438 -6.29 -2.06 20.65
CA ALA A 438 -6.76 -2.68 19.40
C ALA A 438 -8.13 -3.34 19.58
N GLN A 439 -8.99 -3.14 18.61
CA GLN A 439 -10.32 -3.78 18.58
C GLN A 439 -10.20 -5.27 18.23
N MET A 440 -10.70 -6.13 19.10
CA MET A 440 -10.59 -7.59 18.98
C MET A 440 -11.90 -8.23 18.50
N ALA A 441 -11.80 -9.32 17.75
CA ALA A 441 -12.95 -10.20 17.53
C ALA A 441 -13.30 -10.93 18.84
N THR A 442 -14.58 -11.13 19.12
CA THR A 442 -15.09 -11.77 20.35
C THR A 442 -15.86 -13.05 20.05
N PRO A 443 -15.92 -14.05 20.94
CA PRO A 443 -16.70 -15.25 20.73
C PRO A 443 -18.19 -14.98 20.47
N ASN A 444 -18.77 -15.65 19.50
CA ASN A 444 -20.19 -15.57 19.19
C ASN A 444 -20.95 -16.66 19.93
N THR A 445 -21.58 -16.31 21.03
CA THR A 445 -22.39 -17.25 21.87
C THR A 445 -23.62 -17.78 21.14
N ASN A 446 -24.05 -17.12 20.06
CA ASN A 446 -25.21 -17.51 19.24
C ASN A 446 -24.78 -18.20 17.93
N TYR A 447 -23.55 -18.70 17.85
CA TYR A 447 -23.07 -19.37 16.65
C TYR A 447 -23.82 -20.68 16.41
N ASP A 448 -24.39 -20.80 15.20
CA ASP A 448 -25.06 -22.02 14.73
C ASP A 448 -24.30 -22.58 13.51
N PRO A 449 -23.59 -23.72 13.65
CA PRO A 449 -22.84 -24.30 12.54
C PRO A 449 -23.67 -24.62 11.30
N SER A 450 -24.97 -24.89 11.48
CA SER A 450 -25.88 -25.19 10.36
C SER A 450 -26.26 -23.98 9.53
N LYS A 451 -26.05 -22.78 10.07
CA LYS A 451 -26.32 -21.48 9.43
C LYS A 451 -25.04 -20.70 9.14
N ALA A 452 -23.88 -21.29 9.38
CA ALA A 452 -22.62 -20.64 9.14
C ALA A 452 -22.50 -20.19 7.68
N PRO A 453 -21.98 -18.97 7.42
CA PRO A 453 -21.75 -18.53 6.06
C PRO A 453 -20.80 -19.51 5.35
N ILE A 454 -21.15 -19.89 4.13
CA ILE A 454 -20.22 -20.68 3.30
C ILE A 454 -19.02 -19.80 3.05
N ALA A 455 -17.82 -20.26 3.45
CA ALA A 455 -16.59 -19.54 3.22
C ALA A 455 -16.51 -19.14 1.74
N ARG A 456 -16.56 -17.84 1.46
CA ARG A 456 -16.52 -17.34 0.09
C ARG A 456 -15.16 -17.70 -0.50
N LYS A 457 -15.15 -18.62 -1.46
CA LYS A 457 -13.98 -18.82 -2.33
C LYS A 457 -13.73 -17.48 -3.00
N GLY A 458 -12.59 -16.85 -2.69
CA GLY A 458 -12.24 -15.50 -3.11
C GLY A 458 -12.61 -15.20 -4.56
N GLY A 459 -13.45 -14.22 -4.75
CA GLY A 459 -13.90 -13.69 -6.03
C GLY A 459 -15.02 -12.69 -5.80
N GLY A 460 -14.72 -11.39 -5.97
CA GLY A 460 -15.69 -10.31 -5.88
C GLY A 460 -16.82 -10.48 -6.89
N GLY A 461 -17.98 -10.94 -6.42
CA GLY A 461 -19.20 -11.01 -7.18
C GLY A 461 -20.38 -10.59 -6.29
N ARG A 462 -20.96 -9.43 -6.55
CA ARG A 462 -22.23 -9.01 -5.98
C ARG A 462 -23.26 -10.07 -6.28
N ASN A 463 -23.82 -10.74 -5.27
CA ASN A 463 -25.07 -11.50 -5.41
C ASN A 463 -26.18 -10.51 -5.78
N LYS A 464 -26.66 -10.60 -7.01
CA LYS A 464 -27.99 -10.10 -7.38
C LYS A 464 -28.99 -10.98 -6.65
N THR A 465 -29.61 -10.49 -5.57
CA THR A 465 -30.83 -11.04 -5.02
C THR A 465 -31.89 -11.04 -6.11
N GLN A 466 -32.24 -12.22 -6.60
CA GLN A 466 -33.44 -12.41 -7.41
C GLN A 466 -34.63 -12.03 -6.56
N LYS A 467 -35.20 -10.85 -6.80
CA LYS A 467 -36.60 -10.57 -6.43
C LYS A 467 -37.48 -11.39 -7.37
N SER A 468 -37.99 -12.51 -6.91
CA SER A 468 -39.16 -13.18 -7.51
C SER A 468 -40.39 -12.31 -7.27
N GLY A 469 -40.66 -11.44 -8.23
CA GLY A 469 -41.90 -10.70 -8.30
C GLY A 469 -42.94 -11.52 -9.07
N SER A 470 -43.85 -12.15 -8.38
CA SER A 470 -45.06 -12.72 -8.97
C SER A 470 -45.90 -11.60 -9.58
N ARG A 471 -45.86 -11.44 -10.92
CA ARG A 471 -46.86 -10.68 -11.64
C ARG A 471 -48.14 -11.52 -11.76
N LYS A 472 -49.13 -11.25 -10.90
CA LYS A 472 -50.52 -11.61 -11.17
C LYS A 472 -50.97 -10.88 -12.44
N LYS A 473 -51.39 -11.68 -13.45
CA LYS A 473 -52.19 -11.19 -14.56
C LYS A 473 -53.57 -10.82 -14.01
N GLN A 474 -53.98 -9.58 -14.17
CA GLN A 474 -55.39 -9.21 -14.24
C GLN A 474 -55.68 -8.74 -15.66
N GLY A 475 -56.56 -9.48 -16.33
CA GLY A 475 -57.13 -9.09 -17.59
C GLY A 475 -58.35 -8.22 -17.36
N GLY A 476 -58.76 -7.50 -18.40
CA GLY A 476 -60.06 -6.83 -18.44
C GLY A 476 -60.03 -5.59 -19.34
N ILE A 477 -60.34 -5.74 -20.62
CA ILE A 477 -61.44 -5.14 -21.40
C ILE A 477 -61.60 -3.61 -21.28
N ARG A 478 -61.20 -2.87 -22.23
CA ARG A 478 -61.89 -2.13 -23.32
C ARG A 478 -60.91 -1.25 -24.10
#